data_39d671ed7d082c445677a4958796fe10
#
_entry.id   39d671ed7d082c445677a4958796fe10
#
_cell.length_a   1.000
_cell.length_b   1.000
_cell.length_c   1.000
_cell.angle_alpha   90.00
_cell.angle_beta   90.00
_cell.angle_gamma   90.00
#
_symmetry.space_group_name_H-M   'P 1'
#
loop_
_entity.id
_entity.type
_entity.pdbx_description
1 polymer ?
#
loop_
_entity_poly.entity_id
_entity_poly.type
_entity_poly.pdbx_seq_one_letter_code
_entity_poly.pdbx_strand_id
1 'polypeptide(L)'
;MKSYFYIATIFLLLILFHNETIAQENYIEQIQGNDYKLPMQFIPSGSFKMGSPKFEQGHFGDEGPQHQVSVDGFWMGQFEITWDLYNLFVSRELDGNQISNAEDSEVNIDVDGVPGATTPYVEMSFGMGIDNYPAICMTQLAAVKFCEWLSAMTGRFYRLPTEAEWA
;
A
#
# COMPACT_ATOMS: atom_id res chain seq x y z
N MET A 1 -14.38 -28.24 -47.72
CA MET A 1 -15.12 -27.36 -46.82
C MET A 1 -15.04 -27.72 -45.34
N LYS A 2 -15.11 -28.98 -44.92
CA LYS A 2 -15.02 -29.37 -43.50
C LYS A 2 -13.67 -29.08 -42.84
N SER A 3 -12.55 -29.17 -43.57
CA SER A 3 -11.20 -28.95 -43.00
C SER A 3 -10.91 -27.51 -42.63
N TYR A 4 -11.44 -26.53 -43.34
CA TYR A 4 -11.27 -25.10 -43.03
C TYR A 4 -12.07 -24.66 -41.79
N PHE A 5 -13.17 -25.33 -41.51
CA PHE A 5 -14.01 -25.05 -40.33
C PHE A 5 -13.29 -25.43 -39.03
N TYR A 6 -12.54 -26.55 -39.02
CA TYR A 6 -11.77 -26.93 -37.82
C TYR A 6 -10.57 -26.03 -37.56
N ILE A 7 -9.91 -25.57 -38.64
CA ILE A 7 -8.78 -24.63 -38.49
C ILE A 7 -9.25 -23.28 -37.95
N ALA A 8 -10.38 -22.75 -38.41
CA ALA A 8 -10.96 -21.51 -37.93
C ALA A 8 -11.43 -21.62 -36.46
N THR A 9 -11.99 -22.77 -36.03
CA THR A 9 -12.41 -22.99 -34.65
C THR A 9 -11.22 -23.12 -33.70
N ILE A 10 -10.11 -23.74 -34.11
CA ILE A 10 -8.88 -23.86 -33.33
C ILE A 10 -8.22 -22.46 -33.16
N PHE A 11 -8.23 -21.65 -34.23
CA PHE A 11 -7.70 -20.27 -34.16
C PHE A 11 -8.55 -19.36 -33.25
N LEU A 12 -9.87 -19.52 -33.28
CA LEU A 12 -10.79 -18.78 -32.39
C LEU A 12 -10.62 -19.22 -30.93
N LEU A 13 -10.40 -20.51 -30.67
CA LEU A 13 -10.14 -21.02 -29.31
C LEU A 13 -8.78 -20.53 -28.76
N LEU A 14 -7.76 -20.41 -29.61
CA LEU A 14 -6.45 -19.88 -29.19
C LEU A 14 -6.48 -18.39 -28.83
N ILE A 15 -7.38 -17.60 -29.43
CA ILE A 15 -7.55 -16.19 -29.09
C ILE A 15 -8.24 -16.01 -27.72
N LEU A 16 -9.08 -16.97 -27.30
CA LEU A 16 -9.79 -16.91 -26.01
C LEU A 16 -8.92 -17.23 -24.79
N PHE A 17 -7.69 -17.73 -24.99
CA PHE A 17 -6.74 -18.04 -23.91
C PHE A 17 -5.59 -17.02 -23.77
N HIS A 18 -5.66 -15.86 -24.43
CA HIS A 18 -4.84 -14.73 -24.02
C HIS A 18 -5.43 -14.15 -22.72
N ASN A 19 -5.19 -14.84 -21.61
CA ASN A 19 -5.18 -14.16 -20.34
C ASN A 19 -4.01 -13.18 -20.43
N GLU A 20 -4.30 -11.92 -20.69
CA GLU A 20 -3.36 -10.86 -20.39
C GLU A 20 -3.13 -10.93 -18.88
N THR A 21 -2.06 -11.59 -18.49
CA THR A 21 -1.46 -11.39 -17.18
C THR A 21 -1.05 -9.92 -17.21
N ILE A 22 -1.90 -9.05 -16.67
CA ILE A 22 -1.51 -7.66 -16.39
C ILE A 22 -0.29 -7.81 -15.48
N ALA A 23 0.90 -7.53 -16.03
CA ALA A 23 2.10 -7.51 -15.24
C ALA A 23 1.88 -6.47 -14.15
N GLN A 24 1.85 -6.93 -12.91
CA GLN A 24 1.73 -6.05 -11.76
C GLN A 24 3.07 -5.35 -11.62
N GLU A 25 3.16 -4.14 -12.18
CA GLU A 25 4.38 -3.34 -12.22
C GLU A 25 4.41 -2.34 -11.06
N ASN A 26 5.61 -1.90 -10.73
CA ASN A 26 5.81 -0.80 -9.80
C ASN A 26 5.19 0.47 -10.38
N TYR A 27 4.65 1.32 -9.53
CA TYR A 27 4.08 2.58 -9.97
C TYR A 27 4.43 3.73 -9.01
N ILE A 28 4.17 4.93 -9.43
CA ILE A 28 4.31 6.13 -8.59
C ILE A 28 2.91 6.66 -8.32
N GLU A 29 2.52 6.66 -7.05
CA GLU A 29 1.29 7.31 -6.62
C GLU A 29 1.49 8.82 -6.57
N GLN A 30 0.51 9.56 -7.06
CA GLN A 30 0.50 11.02 -7.06
C GLN A 30 -0.71 11.52 -6.28
N ILE A 31 -0.47 12.44 -5.36
CA ILE A 31 -1.53 13.06 -4.58
C ILE A 31 -1.99 14.31 -5.29
N GLN A 32 -3.29 14.44 -5.55
CA GLN A 32 -3.85 15.60 -6.23
C GLN A 32 -3.54 16.89 -5.46
N GLY A 33 -3.06 17.90 -6.19
CA GLY A 33 -2.73 19.20 -5.61
C GLY A 33 -1.34 19.28 -4.97
N ASN A 34 -0.52 18.22 -5.08
CA ASN A 34 0.85 18.22 -4.58
C ASN A 34 1.79 17.49 -5.55
N ASP A 35 3.05 17.90 -5.58
CA ASP A 35 4.09 17.27 -6.42
C ASP A 35 4.76 16.05 -5.76
N TYR A 36 4.33 15.66 -4.55
CA TYR A 36 4.90 14.51 -3.85
C TYR A 36 4.65 13.22 -4.63
N LYS A 37 5.68 12.41 -4.73
CA LYS A 37 5.67 11.13 -5.45
C LYS A 37 5.90 10.00 -4.45
N LEU A 38 4.91 9.14 -4.28
CA LEU A 38 5.03 7.95 -3.46
C LEU A 38 5.32 6.73 -4.36
N PRO A 39 6.57 6.25 -4.42
CA PRO A 39 6.90 5.07 -5.19
C PRO A 39 6.34 3.82 -4.51
N MET A 40 5.59 3.03 -5.27
CA MET A 40 4.96 1.79 -4.84
C MET A 40 5.64 0.61 -5.53
N GLN A 41 6.14 -0.32 -4.72
CA GLN A 41 6.81 -1.53 -5.16
C GLN A 41 5.82 -2.70 -5.13
N PHE A 42 5.68 -3.41 -6.25
CA PHE A 42 4.92 -4.65 -6.27
C PHE A 42 5.69 -5.78 -5.58
N ILE A 43 5.04 -6.42 -4.63
CA ILE A 43 5.51 -7.62 -3.94
C ILE A 43 4.69 -8.79 -4.45
N PRO A 44 5.30 -9.78 -5.15
CA PRO A 44 4.55 -10.91 -5.68
C PRO A 44 4.05 -11.83 -4.56
N SER A 45 2.97 -12.54 -4.83
CA SER A 45 2.47 -13.58 -3.91
C SER A 45 3.54 -14.63 -3.63
N GLY A 46 3.58 -15.10 -2.40
CA GLY A 46 4.56 -16.09 -1.98
C GLY A 46 4.19 -16.79 -0.69
N SER A 47 5.03 -17.74 -0.30
CA SER A 47 4.90 -18.45 0.97
C SER A 47 6.26 -18.57 1.61
N PHE A 48 6.32 -18.33 2.91
CA PHE A 48 7.54 -18.40 3.69
C PHE A 48 7.27 -18.98 5.09
N LYS A 49 8.31 -19.25 5.82
CA LYS A 49 8.24 -19.76 7.18
C LYS A 49 8.45 -18.60 8.16
N MET A 50 7.37 -18.15 8.79
CA MET A 50 7.36 -17.05 9.74
C MET A 50 7.74 -17.55 11.14
N GLY A 51 8.43 -16.69 11.88
CA GLY A 51 8.94 -16.97 13.23
C GLY A 51 10.36 -17.50 13.25
N SER A 52 10.99 -17.50 14.41
CA SER A 52 12.37 -17.95 14.59
C SER A 52 12.44 -19.31 15.32
N PRO A 53 13.48 -20.13 15.05
CA PRO A 53 13.67 -21.38 15.77
C PRO A 53 14.20 -21.12 17.19
N LYS A 54 13.81 -21.96 18.15
CA LYS A 54 14.17 -21.79 19.57
C LYS A 54 15.67 -21.72 19.87
N PHE A 55 16.51 -22.21 18.95
CA PHE A 55 17.98 -22.22 19.11
C PHE A 55 18.64 -20.97 18.45
N GLU A 56 17.87 -20.09 17.86
CA GLU A 56 18.38 -18.85 17.27
C GLU A 56 18.84 -17.89 18.37
N GLN A 57 20.00 -17.29 18.17
CA GLN A 57 20.53 -16.31 19.11
C GLN A 57 19.65 -15.05 19.12
N GLY A 58 19.11 -14.69 20.27
CA GLY A 58 18.19 -13.55 20.41
C GLY A 58 16.72 -13.92 20.26
N HIS A 59 16.38 -15.23 20.10
CA HIS A 59 15.00 -15.69 20.04
C HIS A 59 14.20 -15.28 21.29
N PHE A 60 13.03 -14.69 21.08
CA PHE A 60 12.03 -14.41 22.10
C PHE A 60 10.89 -15.44 22.04
N GLY A 61 10.25 -15.69 23.18
CA GLY A 61 9.24 -16.73 23.30
C GLY A 61 7.97 -16.52 22.47
N ASP A 62 7.70 -15.30 22.05
CA ASP A 62 6.59 -14.88 21.20
C ASP A 62 6.87 -15.02 19.69
N GLU A 63 8.13 -15.28 19.30
CA GLU A 63 8.51 -15.55 17.91
C GLU A 63 8.21 -16.97 17.43
N GLY A 64 7.68 -17.81 18.30
CA GLY A 64 7.39 -19.21 17.99
C GLY A 64 5.93 -19.59 18.25
N PRO A 65 5.51 -20.75 17.71
CA PRO A 65 6.27 -21.68 16.88
C PRO A 65 6.40 -21.21 15.42
N GLN A 66 7.48 -21.63 14.76
CA GLN A 66 7.60 -21.42 13.31
C GLN A 66 6.42 -22.08 12.57
N HIS A 67 5.80 -21.35 11.65
CA HIS A 67 4.68 -21.81 10.85
C HIS A 67 4.74 -21.29 9.43
N GLN A 68 4.09 -21.99 8.50
CA GLN A 68 4.01 -21.59 7.10
C GLN A 68 2.96 -20.50 6.93
N VAL A 69 3.34 -19.41 6.27
CA VAL A 69 2.46 -18.31 5.91
C VAL A 69 2.47 -18.14 4.40
N SER A 70 1.30 -17.83 3.83
CA SER A 70 1.14 -17.45 2.43
C SER A 70 0.59 -16.03 2.38
N VAL A 71 1.19 -15.20 1.53
CA VAL A 71 0.79 -13.81 1.31
C VAL A 71 0.42 -13.64 -0.16
N ASP A 72 -0.71 -13.00 -0.44
CA ASP A 72 -1.10 -12.61 -1.78
C ASP A 72 -0.23 -11.47 -2.30
N GLY A 73 -0.18 -11.28 -3.63
CA GLY A 73 0.56 -10.15 -4.20
C GLY A 73 -0.08 -8.81 -3.83
N PHE A 74 0.75 -7.85 -3.46
CA PHE A 74 0.33 -6.50 -3.05
C PHE A 74 1.38 -5.45 -3.41
N TRP A 75 1.02 -4.17 -3.29
CA TRP A 75 1.96 -3.06 -3.40
C TRP A 75 2.29 -2.50 -2.04
N MET A 76 3.57 -2.24 -1.81
CA MET A 76 4.08 -1.60 -0.61
C MET A 76 4.81 -0.32 -0.97
N GLY A 77 4.76 0.69 -0.13
CA GLY A 77 5.63 1.86 -0.27
C GLY A 77 7.10 1.42 -0.33
N GLN A 78 7.83 1.88 -1.32
CA GLN A 78 9.25 1.51 -1.49
C GLN A 78 10.10 2.01 -0.32
N PHE A 79 9.68 3.09 0.30
CA PHE A 79 10.34 3.72 1.44
C PHE A 79 9.33 3.95 2.56
N GLU A 80 9.82 4.20 3.75
CA GLU A 80 9.02 4.68 4.87
C GLU A 80 8.34 6.01 4.52
N ILE A 81 7.15 6.24 5.09
CA ILE A 81 6.42 7.49 4.90
C ILE A 81 7.23 8.63 5.52
N THR A 82 7.57 9.63 4.72
CA THR A 82 8.34 10.79 5.18
C THR A 82 7.45 11.83 5.86
N TRP A 83 8.07 12.72 6.64
CA TRP A 83 7.40 13.88 7.22
C TRP A 83 6.75 14.77 6.17
N ASP A 84 7.36 14.90 4.97
CA ASP A 84 6.80 15.69 3.87
C ASP A 84 5.40 15.20 3.51
N LEU A 85 5.23 13.88 3.37
CA LEU A 85 3.94 13.28 3.05
C LEU A 85 2.98 13.29 4.26
N TYR A 86 3.48 12.90 5.45
CA TYR A 86 2.64 12.84 6.65
C TYR A 86 2.11 14.23 7.06
N ASN A 87 2.89 15.29 6.86
CA ASN A 87 2.47 16.66 7.15
C ASN A 87 1.33 17.14 6.25
N LEU A 88 1.17 16.62 5.04
CA LEU A 88 -0.01 16.91 4.20
C LEU A 88 -1.32 16.42 4.87
N PHE A 89 -1.27 15.26 5.51
CA PHE A 89 -2.38 14.76 6.32
C PHE A 89 -2.60 15.59 7.59
N VAL A 90 -1.53 16.01 8.26
CA VAL A 90 -1.63 16.82 9.50
C VAL A 90 -2.16 18.23 9.21
N SER A 91 -1.69 18.87 8.13
CA SER A 91 -2.08 20.24 7.77
C SER A 91 -3.47 20.34 7.15
N ARG A 92 -3.97 19.25 6.57
CA ARG A 92 -5.27 19.19 5.89
C ARG A 92 -5.41 20.15 4.69
N GLU A 93 -4.30 20.67 4.18
CA GLU A 93 -4.31 21.66 3.10
C GLU A 93 -4.84 21.14 1.77
N LEU A 94 -4.77 19.83 1.57
CA LEU A 94 -5.17 19.19 0.31
C LEU A 94 -6.55 18.53 0.35
N ASP A 95 -7.27 18.58 1.46
CA ASP A 95 -8.53 17.84 1.63
C ASP A 95 -9.59 18.16 0.56
N GLY A 96 -9.60 19.41 0.06
CA GLY A 96 -10.48 19.82 -1.04
C GLY A 96 -10.11 19.24 -2.42
N ASN A 97 -8.96 18.57 -2.56
CA ASN A 97 -8.47 18.00 -3.82
C ASN A 97 -8.75 16.49 -3.95
N GLN A 98 -9.56 15.93 -3.06
CA GLN A 98 -9.92 14.50 -3.14
C GLN A 98 -10.57 14.15 -4.48
N ILE A 99 -10.45 12.89 -4.89
CA ILE A 99 -11.10 12.39 -6.10
C ILE A 99 -12.61 12.43 -5.92
N SER A 100 -13.29 13.28 -6.71
CA SER A 100 -14.74 13.48 -6.64
C SER A 100 -15.56 12.44 -7.43
N ASN A 101 -14.92 11.62 -8.27
CA ASN A 101 -15.58 10.64 -9.13
C ASN A 101 -15.60 9.27 -8.44
N ALA A 102 -16.60 9.05 -7.58
CA ALA A 102 -16.76 7.80 -6.84
C ALA A 102 -17.03 6.57 -7.74
N GLU A 103 -17.45 6.75 -8.99
CA GLU A 103 -17.81 5.65 -9.89
C GLU A 103 -16.57 4.84 -10.35
N ASP A 104 -15.40 5.48 -10.46
CA ASP A 104 -14.15 4.85 -10.88
C ASP A 104 -13.15 4.63 -9.73
N SER A 105 -13.54 4.96 -8.50
CA SER A 105 -12.66 4.87 -7.33
C SER A 105 -12.85 3.52 -6.63
N GLU A 106 -11.73 2.86 -6.28
CA GLU A 106 -11.74 1.65 -5.44
C GLU A 106 -12.23 1.93 -4.01
N VAL A 107 -12.23 3.21 -3.62
CA VAL A 107 -12.52 3.65 -2.25
C VAL A 107 -13.55 4.77 -2.28
N ASN A 108 -14.61 4.60 -1.51
CA ASN A 108 -15.62 5.63 -1.29
C ASN A 108 -15.54 6.13 0.16
N ILE A 109 -14.47 6.88 0.44
CA ILE A 109 -14.27 7.54 1.74
C ILE A 109 -14.22 9.05 1.49
N ASP A 110 -15.08 9.78 2.18
CA ASP A 110 -15.01 11.23 2.22
C ASP A 110 -13.85 11.66 3.13
N VAL A 111 -12.91 12.43 2.58
CA VAL A 111 -11.72 12.88 3.33
C VAL A 111 -12.10 13.73 4.54
N ASP A 112 -13.17 14.50 4.47
CA ASP A 112 -13.67 15.30 5.59
C ASP A 112 -14.17 14.42 6.75
N GLY A 113 -14.61 13.20 6.45
CA GLY A 113 -15.00 12.20 7.44
C GLY A 113 -13.82 11.52 8.15
N VAL A 114 -12.58 11.67 7.66
CA VAL A 114 -11.38 11.09 8.28
C VAL A 114 -10.85 12.02 9.37
N PRO A 115 -10.85 11.61 10.65
CA PRO A 115 -10.27 12.42 11.70
C PRO A 115 -8.79 12.71 11.46
N GLY A 116 -8.37 13.97 11.58
CA GLY A 116 -6.98 14.36 11.48
C GLY A 116 -6.13 13.85 12.64
N ALA A 117 -4.81 13.91 12.47
CA ALA A 117 -3.88 13.64 13.55
C ALA A 117 -3.97 14.71 14.65
N THR A 118 -3.80 14.30 15.91
CA THR A 118 -3.63 15.25 16.99
C THR A 118 -2.31 15.99 16.80
N THR A 119 -2.37 17.33 16.80
CA THR A 119 -1.17 18.14 16.71
C THR A 119 -0.27 17.90 17.93
N PRO A 120 0.99 17.49 17.75
CA PRO A 120 1.89 17.26 18.86
C PRO A 120 2.26 18.58 19.57
N TYR A 121 2.44 18.52 20.88
CA TYR A 121 2.83 19.67 21.69
C TYR A 121 4.33 20.03 21.60
N VAL A 122 5.13 19.10 21.07
CA VAL A 122 6.58 19.23 20.91
C VAL A 122 6.98 18.76 19.51
N GLU A 123 8.14 19.22 19.08
CA GLU A 123 8.74 18.74 17.85
C GLU A 123 9.06 17.25 17.98
N MET A 124 8.50 16.41 17.08
CA MET A 124 8.52 14.95 17.19
C MET A 124 9.62 14.29 16.35
N SER A 125 10.42 15.06 15.61
CA SER A 125 11.56 14.51 14.87
C SER A 125 12.76 14.18 15.77
N PHE A 126 12.75 14.73 17.01
CA PHE A 126 13.84 14.59 17.97
C PHE A 126 15.21 15.03 17.42
N GLY A 127 15.21 16.01 16.52
CA GLY A 127 16.42 16.52 15.89
C GLY A 127 17.01 15.60 14.79
N MET A 128 16.31 14.53 14.40
CA MET A 128 16.77 13.66 13.33
C MET A 128 16.55 14.26 11.92
N GLY A 129 15.74 15.30 11.79
CA GLY A 129 15.42 15.95 10.53
C GLY A 129 13.95 15.74 10.13
N ILE A 130 13.49 16.57 9.21
CA ILE A 130 12.10 16.55 8.68
C ILE A 130 12.14 16.27 7.18
N ASP A 131 12.82 17.09 6.40
CA ASP A 131 12.82 17.04 4.94
C ASP A 131 13.37 15.69 4.42
N ASN A 132 12.52 14.89 3.79
CA ASN A 132 12.80 13.54 3.31
C ASN A 132 13.20 12.52 4.40
N TYR A 133 12.96 12.81 5.68
CA TYR A 133 13.16 11.86 6.77
C TYR A 133 11.86 11.11 7.10
N PRO A 134 11.94 9.85 7.55
CA PRO A 134 10.78 9.09 7.97
C PRO A 134 10.00 9.78 9.07
N ALA A 135 8.68 9.78 8.97
CA ALA A 135 7.80 10.25 10.01
C ALA A 135 7.78 9.24 11.17
N ILE A 136 8.06 9.70 12.38
CA ILE A 136 8.19 8.88 13.59
C ILE A 136 7.29 9.40 14.72
N CYS A 137 7.19 8.63 15.79
CA CYS A 137 6.51 9.01 17.04
C CYS A 137 5.00 9.26 16.88
N MET A 138 4.36 8.66 15.89
CA MET A 138 2.91 8.64 15.77
C MET A 138 2.33 7.39 16.45
N THR A 139 1.08 7.48 16.89
CA THR A 139 0.35 6.30 17.37
C THR A 139 -0.08 5.43 16.20
N GLN A 140 -0.31 4.14 16.46
CA GLN A 140 -0.89 3.24 15.44
C GLN A 140 -2.22 3.78 14.89
N LEU A 141 -3.06 4.37 15.76
CA LEU A 141 -4.32 4.98 15.33
C LEU A 141 -4.07 6.12 14.32
N ALA A 142 -3.09 6.99 14.58
CA ALA A 142 -2.75 8.07 13.66
C ALA A 142 -2.24 7.54 12.31
N ALA A 143 -1.44 6.47 12.31
CA ALA A 143 -0.99 5.82 11.10
C ALA A 143 -2.14 5.17 10.30
N VAL A 144 -3.12 4.56 10.98
CA VAL A 144 -4.34 4.05 10.32
C VAL A 144 -5.14 5.21 9.71
N LYS A 145 -5.32 6.32 10.43
CA LYS A 145 -6.02 7.51 9.90
C LYS A 145 -5.31 8.15 8.72
N PHE A 146 -3.98 8.14 8.73
CA PHE A 146 -3.20 8.52 7.56
C PHE A 146 -3.50 7.62 6.36
N CYS A 147 -3.58 6.30 6.54
CA CYS A 147 -3.95 5.38 5.45
C CYS A 147 -5.36 5.65 4.92
N GLU A 148 -6.33 5.92 5.79
CA GLU A 148 -7.70 6.30 5.40
C GLU A 148 -7.70 7.61 4.59
N TRP A 149 -6.97 8.64 5.06
CA TRP A 149 -6.81 9.90 4.34
C TRP A 149 -6.15 9.69 2.97
N LEU A 150 -5.05 8.94 2.90
CA LEU A 150 -4.36 8.65 1.65
C LEU A 150 -5.29 7.90 0.68
N SER A 151 -6.12 6.99 1.19
CA SER A 151 -7.11 6.27 0.39
C SER A 151 -8.15 7.22 -0.20
N ALA A 152 -8.67 8.17 0.59
CA ALA A 152 -9.61 9.18 0.12
C ALA A 152 -8.99 10.11 -0.93
N MET A 153 -7.72 10.52 -0.73
CA MET A 153 -7.01 11.42 -1.64
C MET A 153 -6.66 10.80 -2.98
N THR A 154 -6.44 9.48 -3.02
CA THR A 154 -5.95 8.78 -4.23
C THR A 154 -7.03 7.91 -4.90
N GLY A 155 -8.11 7.59 -4.18
CA GLY A 155 -9.13 6.65 -4.63
C GLY A 155 -8.68 5.19 -4.63
N ARG A 156 -7.52 4.87 -4.05
CA ARG A 156 -6.99 3.51 -3.89
C ARG A 156 -7.02 3.12 -2.43
N PHE A 157 -7.13 1.84 -2.14
CA PHE A 157 -7.17 1.35 -0.77
C PHE A 157 -5.75 1.23 -0.17
N TYR A 158 -5.48 1.97 0.89
CA TYR A 158 -4.25 1.92 1.67
C TYR A 158 -4.53 1.44 3.09
N ARG A 159 -3.66 0.63 3.62
CA ARG A 159 -3.66 0.17 5.00
C ARG A 159 -2.24 -0.08 5.50
N LEU A 160 -2.07 -0.25 6.78
CA LEU A 160 -0.82 -0.75 7.32
C LEU A 160 -0.60 -2.21 6.87
N PRO A 161 0.63 -2.62 6.60
CA PRO A 161 0.95 -4.01 6.32
C PRO A 161 0.65 -4.88 7.55
N THR A 162 0.34 -6.12 7.31
CA THR A 162 0.34 -7.14 8.35
C THR A 162 1.78 -7.51 8.71
N GLU A 163 1.97 -8.19 9.84
CA GLU A 163 3.29 -8.69 10.23
C GLU A 163 3.87 -9.64 9.16
N ALA A 164 3.02 -10.49 8.57
CA ALA A 164 3.42 -11.42 7.53
C ALA A 164 3.77 -10.74 6.18
N GLU A 165 3.23 -9.57 5.90
CA GLU A 165 3.59 -8.78 4.72
C GLU A 165 4.86 -7.95 4.93
N TRP A 166 5.24 -7.74 6.18
CA TRP A 166 6.44 -7.00 6.55
C TRP A 166 7.67 -7.89 6.76
N ALA A 167 7.49 -9.18 7.08
CA ALA A 167 8.52 -10.14 7.48
C ALA A 167 9.50 -10.58 6.32
#